data_f5df5bc9fd8e6a6b6799d329a20e8ef5
#
_entry.id   f5df5bc9fd8e6a6b6799d329a20e8ef5
#
_cell.length_a   1.000
_cell.length_b   1.000
_cell.length_c   1.000
_cell.angle_alpha   90.00
_cell.angle_beta   90.00
_cell.angle_gamma   90.00
#
_symmetry.space_group_name_H-M   'P 1'
#
loop_
_entity.id
_entity.type
_entity.pdbx_description
1 polymer ?
#
loop_
_entity_poly.entity_id
_entity_poly.type
_entity_poly.pdbx_seq_one_letter_code
_entity_poly.pdbx_strand_id
1 'polypeptide(L)'
;MKISRRDFLKGSATTLFLAGFNLPALAASSKKKNLVVIMLRGGMDGLCAVPIIGDKNFEKRRKSILIENAIKLNSDFALHPRLIGFNKCWNDNTGSIVHATSIPYTQRSHFEGQNLMESGGRVAYQEKTGWVGRAMKLANLQGDGLALSLPMPLLLRGIPKNNNYFPADGRLPRKDTLDLLRSVYAESSEDELLEMMNYIKKRKDEQMMGGTSVRDKRENKNLARQAATYLRKSDGPRVAVFEVNGFDTHAAQGGVDGTHTKCLVEMDDIIKNFIHFN
;
A
#
# COMPACT_ATOMS: atom_id res chain seq x y z
N MET A 1 -16.02 -38.26 -6.29
CA MET A 1 -15.26 -37.09 -6.82
C MET A 1 -13.97 -36.98 -6.03
N LYS A 2 -12.82 -37.30 -6.63
CA LYS A 2 -11.52 -37.21 -5.93
C LYS A 2 -11.05 -35.75 -6.04
N ILE A 3 -11.07 -35.03 -4.94
CA ILE A 3 -10.50 -33.67 -4.84
C ILE A 3 -8.97 -33.83 -4.84
N SER A 4 -8.28 -33.17 -5.78
CA SER A 4 -6.82 -33.20 -5.78
C SER A 4 -6.27 -32.33 -4.63
N ARG A 5 -5.06 -32.66 -4.12
CA ARG A 5 -4.36 -31.85 -3.10
C ARG A 5 -4.24 -30.38 -3.53
N ARG A 6 -4.08 -30.15 -4.83
CA ARG A 6 -3.97 -28.82 -5.42
C ARG A 6 -5.30 -28.04 -5.40
N ASP A 7 -6.42 -28.73 -5.62
CA ASP A 7 -7.75 -28.10 -5.57
C ASP A 7 -8.18 -27.85 -4.11
N PHE A 8 -7.78 -28.73 -3.19
CA PHE A 8 -7.95 -28.51 -1.75
C PHE A 8 -7.16 -27.29 -1.28
N LEU A 9 -5.88 -27.15 -1.68
CA LEU A 9 -5.06 -25.98 -1.31
C LEU A 9 -5.59 -24.68 -1.94
N LYS A 10 -6.09 -24.72 -3.17
CA LYS A 10 -6.72 -23.56 -3.81
C LYS A 10 -8.01 -23.15 -3.09
N GLY A 11 -8.85 -24.12 -2.74
CA GLY A 11 -10.07 -23.89 -1.97
C GLY A 11 -9.77 -23.37 -0.57
N SER A 12 -8.79 -23.96 0.13
CA SER A 12 -8.40 -23.59 1.50
C SER A 12 -7.75 -22.19 1.55
N ALA A 13 -6.90 -21.83 0.59
CA ALA A 13 -6.31 -20.48 0.52
C ALA A 13 -7.39 -19.41 0.29
N THR A 14 -8.34 -19.69 -0.59
CA THR A 14 -9.47 -18.77 -0.85
C THR A 14 -10.38 -18.67 0.38
N THR A 15 -10.63 -19.78 1.08
CA THR A 15 -11.49 -19.82 2.27
C THR A 15 -10.81 -19.15 3.47
N LEU A 16 -9.50 -19.36 3.67
CA LEU A 16 -8.73 -18.68 4.72
C LEU A 16 -8.62 -17.18 4.47
N PHE A 17 -8.45 -16.77 3.21
CA PHE A 17 -8.44 -15.35 2.86
C PHE A 17 -9.81 -14.71 3.05
N LEU A 18 -10.90 -15.40 2.70
CA LEU A 18 -12.28 -14.93 2.90
C LEU A 18 -12.73 -15.04 4.35
N ALA A 19 -12.29 -16.06 5.12
CA ALA A 19 -12.61 -16.23 6.53
C ALA A 19 -11.81 -15.28 7.46
N GLY A 20 -10.58 -14.93 7.06
CA GLY A 20 -9.78 -13.91 7.75
C GLY A 20 -10.36 -12.49 7.58
N PHE A 21 -11.03 -12.24 6.46
CA PHE A 21 -11.76 -11.01 6.19
C PHE A 21 -13.27 -11.30 6.27
N ASN A 22 -13.83 -11.26 7.48
CA ASN A 22 -15.29 -11.13 7.65
C ASN A 22 -15.73 -9.78 7.07
N LEU A 23 -15.85 -9.68 5.73
CA LEU A 23 -16.37 -8.49 5.06
C LEU A 23 -17.75 -8.05 5.62
N PRO A 24 -18.69 -8.98 5.96
CA PRO A 24 -19.90 -8.61 6.71
C PRO A 24 -19.61 -8.07 8.12
N ALA A 25 -18.55 -8.54 8.78
CA ALA A 25 -18.18 -8.03 10.11
C ALA A 25 -17.57 -6.62 10.06
N LEU A 26 -17.04 -6.18 8.92
CA LEU A 26 -16.65 -4.77 8.70
C LEU A 26 -17.87 -3.85 8.69
N ALA A 27 -19.02 -4.33 8.19
CA ALA A 27 -20.27 -3.57 8.13
C ALA A 27 -21.09 -3.64 9.42
N ALA A 28 -20.97 -4.71 10.22
CA ALA A 28 -21.81 -4.97 11.40
C ALA A 28 -21.19 -4.53 12.74
N SER A 29 -19.90 -4.12 12.76
CA SER A 29 -19.25 -3.68 14.00
C SER A 29 -19.56 -2.22 14.29
N SER A 30 -19.98 -1.91 15.52
CA SER A 30 -20.15 -0.54 16.03
C SER A 30 -18.83 0.26 16.04
N LYS A 31 -17.68 -0.43 16.05
CA LYS A 31 -16.36 0.18 15.87
C LYS A 31 -15.96 0.10 14.40
N LYS A 32 -15.63 1.23 13.81
CA LYS A 32 -15.06 1.29 12.44
C LYS A 32 -13.81 0.44 12.36
N LYS A 33 -13.82 -0.58 11.50
CA LYS A 33 -12.62 -1.33 11.13
C LYS A 33 -12.03 -0.74 9.86
N ASN A 34 -10.74 -0.49 9.86
CA ASN A 34 -10.01 0.04 8.72
C ASN A 34 -9.10 -1.04 8.11
N LEU A 35 -8.90 -0.96 6.80
CA LEU A 35 -7.96 -1.80 6.05
C LEU A 35 -6.84 -0.91 5.52
N VAL A 36 -5.60 -1.26 5.79
CA VAL A 36 -4.43 -0.64 5.18
C VAL A 36 -3.72 -1.70 4.32
N VAL A 37 -3.53 -1.40 3.05
CA VAL A 37 -2.80 -2.26 2.12
C VAL A 37 -1.51 -1.57 1.74
N ILE A 38 -0.38 -2.26 1.90
CA ILE A 38 0.94 -1.77 1.53
C ILE A 38 1.45 -2.62 0.36
N MET A 39 1.54 -2.02 -0.82
CA MET A 39 2.05 -2.68 -2.02
C MET A 39 3.56 -2.50 -2.09
N LEU A 40 4.30 -3.61 -2.10
CA LEU A 40 5.77 -3.62 -2.21
C LEU A 40 6.15 -3.84 -3.67
N ARG A 41 6.55 -2.77 -4.36
CA ARG A 41 6.77 -2.79 -5.81
C ARG A 41 8.22 -3.11 -6.17
N GLY A 42 8.41 -4.00 -7.13
CA GLY A 42 9.71 -4.35 -7.69
C GLY A 42 10.28 -5.70 -7.24
N GLY A 43 9.45 -6.58 -6.66
CA GLY A 43 9.87 -7.93 -6.31
C GLY A 43 10.63 -8.00 -4.99
N MET A 44 9.97 -7.68 -3.90
CA MET A 44 10.52 -7.78 -2.55
C MET A 44 11.01 -9.20 -2.25
N ASP A 45 12.25 -9.33 -1.78
CA ASP A 45 12.85 -10.58 -1.36
C ASP A 45 12.36 -10.99 0.04
N GLY A 46 11.34 -11.84 0.07
CA GLY A 46 10.76 -12.35 1.31
C GLY A 46 11.75 -13.07 2.22
N LEU A 47 12.75 -13.73 1.63
CA LEU A 47 13.79 -14.44 2.40
C LEU A 47 14.88 -13.51 2.94
N CYS A 48 14.93 -12.26 2.49
CA CYS A 48 15.73 -11.21 3.13
C CYS A 48 14.95 -10.60 4.30
N ALA A 49 13.65 -10.36 4.12
CA ALA A 49 12.79 -9.82 5.18
C ALA A 49 12.59 -10.82 6.34
N VAL A 50 12.45 -12.10 6.00
CA VAL A 50 12.21 -13.20 6.96
C VAL A 50 13.09 -14.38 6.59
N PRO A 51 14.38 -14.35 6.98
CA PRO A 51 15.34 -15.41 6.66
C PRO A 51 15.04 -16.71 7.38
N ILE A 52 15.45 -17.81 6.74
CA ILE A 52 15.41 -19.17 7.31
C ILE A 52 16.63 -19.35 8.23
N ILE A 53 16.42 -20.00 9.39
CA ILE A 53 17.46 -20.28 10.36
C ILE A 53 17.97 -21.72 10.19
N GLY A 54 19.30 -21.90 10.23
CA GLY A 54 19.92 -23.23 10.31
C GLY A 54 19.90 -24.02 9.01
N ASP A 55 19.45 -23.46 7.90
CA ASP A 55 19.56 -24.08 6.58
C ASP A 55 20.90 -23.72 5.94
N LYS A 56 21.83 -24.67 5.97
CA LYS A 56 23.19 -24.53 5.39
C LYS A 56 23.16 -24.23 3.88
N ASN A 57 22.17 -24.71 3.15
CA ASN A 57 22.04 -24.42 1.72
C ASN A 57 21.58 -22.97 1.50
N PHE A 58 20.66 -22.48 2.31
CA PHE A 58 20.24 -21.09 2.32
C PHE A 58 21.44 -20.16 2.59
N GLU A 59 22.17 -20.39 3.68
CA GLU A 59 23.34 -19.62 4.05
C GLU A 59 24.42 -19.63 2.96
N LYS A 60 24.75 -20.81 2.41
CA LYS A 60 25.74 -20.94 1.32
C LYS A 60 25.34 -20.18 0.07
N ARG A 61 24.07 -20.25 -0.35
CA ARG A 61 23.58 -19.63 -1.59
C ARG A 61 23.39 -18.13 -1.48
N ARG A 62 23.20 -17.62 -0.26
CA ARG A 62 22.89 -16.20 0.00
C ARG A 62 24.01 -15.47 0.74
N LYS A 63 25.20 -16.03 0.79
CA LYS A 63 26.34 -15.54 1.59
C LYS A 63 26.59 -14.03 1.49
N SER A 64 26.45 -13.43 0.30
CA SER A 64 26.68 -11.99 0.06
C SER A 64 25.51 -11.09 0.49
N ILE A 65 24.35 -11.66 0.78
CA ILE A 65 23.11 -10.94 1.15
C ILE A 65 22.47 -11.55 2.40
N LEU A 66 23.21 -12.32 3.18
CA LEU A 66 22.76 -12.82 4.48
C LEU A 66 22.46 -11.66 5.42
N ILE A 67 21.40 -11.82 6.18
CA ILE A 67 21.01 -10.85 7.19
C ILE A 67 21.62 -11.29 8.52
N GLU A 68 22.65 -10.59 8.91
CA GLU A 68 23.28 -10.76 10.22
C GLU A 68 22.37 -10.21 11.33
N ASN A 69 22.48 -10.79 12.53
CA ASN A 69 21.70 -10.36 13.70
C ASN A 69 20.18 -10.37 13.50
N ALA A 70 19.66 -11.27 12.65
CA ALA A 70 18.23 -11.45 12.46
C ALA A 70 17.54 -11.83 13.78
N ILE A 71 16.36 -11.27 14.04
CA ILE A 71 15.59 -11.48 15.26
C ILE A 71 14.85 -12.81 15.15
N LYS A 72 15.16 -13.76 16.04
CA LYS A 72 14.51 -15.08 16.02
C LYS A 72 13.01 -14.97 16.28
N LEU A 73 12.19 -15.51 15.38
CA LEU A 73 10.74 -15.58 15.51
C LEU A 73 10.28 -16.94 16.06
N ASN A 74 10.87 -18.03 15.55
CA ASN A 74 10.61 -19.42 15.99
C ASN A 74 11.83 -20.31 15.68
N SER A 75 11.65 -21.65 15.61
CA SER A 75 12.74 -22.60 15.31
C SER A 75 13.33 -22.43 13.92
N ASP A 76 12.50 -22.01 12.93
CA ASP A 76 12.81 -22.10 11.52
C ASP A 76 13.04 -20.73 10.85
N PHE A 77 12.51 -19.66 11.42
CA PHE A 77 12.50 -18.33 10.84
C PHE A 77 12.96 -17.25 11.78
N ALA A 78 13.58 -16.22 11.19
CA ALA A 78 13.92 -14.99 11.86
C ALA A 78 13.36 -13.78 11.08
N LEU A 79 13.37 -12.62 11.68
CA LEU A 79 12.93 -11.37 11.11
C LEU A 79 14.13 -10.47 10.86
N HIS A 80 14.11 -9.72 9.77
CA HIS A 80 15.11 -8.68 9.50
C HIS A 80 15.19 -7.69 10.66
N PRO A 81 16.40 -7.34 11.20
CA PRO A 81 16.53 -6.56 12.43
C PRO A 81 16.01 -5.12 12.33
N ARG A 82 15.82 -4.62 11.12
CA ARG A 82 15.26 -3.28 10.87
C ARG A 82 13.72 -3.24 10.86
N LEU A 83 13.02 -4.38 10.91
CA LEU A 83 11.55 -4.46 10.96
C LEU A 83 11.04 -4.37 12.41
N ILE A 84 11.33 -3.25 13.07
CA ILE A 84 11.04 -3.04 14.50
C ILE A 84 9.54 -2.97 14.78
N GLY A 85 8.79 -2.27 13.93
CA GLY A 85 7.34 -2.15 14.07
C GLY A 85 6.65 -3.49 13.85
N PHE A 86 7.04 -4.23 12.81
CA PHE A 86 6.51 -5.57 12.59
C PHE A 86 6.89 -6.55 13.71
N ASN A 87 8.12 -6.46 14.23
CA ASN A 87 8.54 -7.27 15.39
C ASN A 87 7.64 -7.03 16.62
N LYS A 88 7.23 -5.78 16.83
CA LYS A 88 6.26 -5.48 17.88
C LYS A 88 4.93 -6.18 17.63
N CYS A 89 4.39 -6.12 16.39
CA CYS A 89 3.16 -6.84 16.04
C CYS A 89 3.28 -8.34 16.27
N TRP A 90 4.43 -8.93 15.94
CA TRP A 90 4.71 -10.34 16.17
C TRP A 90 4.67 -10.69 17.66
N ASN A 91 5.38 -9.94 18.48
CA ASN A 91 5.44 -10.16 19.94
C ASN A 91 4.08 -9.95 20.63
N ASP A 92 3.28 -9.03 20.12
CA ASP A 92 1.92 -8.76 20.60
C ASP A 92 0.89 -9.79 20.06
N ASN A 93 1.30 -10.81 19.30
CA ASN A 93 0.45 -11.79 18.62
C ASN A 93 -0.61 -11.16 17.69
N THR A 94 -0.30 -10.01 17.12
CA THR A 94 -1.15 -9.29 16.15
C THR A 94 -0.57 -9.32 14.72
N GLY A 95 0.63 -9.85 14.55
CA GLY A 95 1.32 -10.02 13.27
C GLY A 95 1.40 -11.48 12.84
N SER A 96 1.31 -11.73 11.53
CA SER A 96 1.53 -13.05 10.92
C SER A 96 2.30 -12.93 9.61
N ILE A 97 2.96 -14.03 9.23
CA ILE A 97 3.76 -14.12 8.01
C ILE A 97 3.29 -15.32 7.22
N VAL A 98 3.12 -15.16 5.91
CA VAL A 98 2.82 -16.25 4.99
C VAL A 98 3.95 -16.35 3.98
N HIS A 99 4.75 -17.38 4.10
CA HIS A 99 5.85 -17.70 3.19
C HIS A 99 5.39 -18.45 1.94
N ALA A 100 6.27 -18.47 0.92
CA ALA A 100 6.09 -19.25 -0.31
C ALA A 100 4.76 -18.95 -1.03
N THR A 101 4.32 -17.71 -0.97
CA THR A 101 3.15 -17.21 -1.71
C THR A 101 3.60 -16.50 -2.97
N SER A 102 2.84 -16.66 -4.06
CA SER A 102 3.08 -15.93 -5.29
C SER A 102 1.78 -15.77 -6.07
N ILE A 103 1.77 -14.77 -6.96
CA ILE A 103 0.75 -14.65 -8.00
C ILE A 103 0.97 -15.73 -9.07
N PRO A 104 -0.06 -16.10 -9.86
CA PRO A 104 0.05 -17.10 -10.94
C PRO A 104 0.74 -16.49 -12.17
N TYR A 105 1.95 -15.97 -11.98
CA TYR A 105 2.76 -15.33 -13.02
C TYR A 105 4.20 -15.85 -12.97
N THR A 106 4.69 -16.35 -14.11
CA THR A 106 6.00 -17.01 -14.21
C THR A 106 6.97 -16.29 -15.17
N GLN A 107 6.54 -15.16 -15.74
CA GLN A 107 7.37 -14.34 -16.61
C GLN A 107 8.21 -13.34 -15.80
N ARG A 108 9.02 -12.52 -16.48
CA ARG A 108 9.96 -11.59 -15.82
C ARG A 108 9.55 -10.13 -15.87
N SER A 109 8.32 -9.81 -16.27
CA SER A 109 7.84 -8.43 -16.31
C SER A 109 7.27 -8.00 -14.96
N HIS A 110 7.92 -7.07 -14.29
CA HIS A 110 7.39 -6.47 -13.07
C HIS A 110 6.03 -5.79 -13.30
N PHE A 111 5.83 -5.15 -14.46
CA PHE A 111 4.58 -4.47 -14.79
C PHE A 111 3.39 -5.44 -14.90
N GLU A 112 3.59 -6.56 -15.56
CA GLU A 112 2.54 -7.59 -15.67
C GLU A 112 2.28 -8.26 -14.33
N GLY A 113 3.33 -8.59 -13.58
CA GLY A 113 3.20 -9.15 -12.24
C GLY A 113 2.45 -8.23 -11.30
N GLN A 114 2.76 -6.93 -11.29
CA GLN A 114 2.05 -5.93 -10.50
C GLN A 114 0.59 -5.78 -10.94
N ASN A 115 0.33 -5.77 -12.26
CA ASN A 115 -1.03 -5.72 -12.77
C ASN A 115 -1.87 -6.90 -12.27
N LEU A 116 -1.33 -8.12 -12.32
CA LEU A 116 -2.01 -9.31 -11.82
C LEU A 116 -2.22 -9.29 -10.30
N MET A 117 -1.24 -8.80 -9.56
CA MET A 117 -1.35 -8.66 -8.10
C MET A 117 -2.44 -7.66 -7.71
N GLU A 118 -2.55 -6.54 -8.42
CA GLU A 118 -3.54 -5.51 -8.14
C GLU A 118 -4.93 -5.86 -8.67
N SER A 119 -5.00 -6.48 -9.85
CA SER A 119 -6.28 -6.87 -10.45
C SER A 119 -6.85 -8.16 -9.86
N GLY A 120 -6.01 -9.06 -9.35
CA GLY A 120 -6.41 -10.41 -8.99
C GLY A 120 -6.79 -11.26 -10.20
N GLY A 121 -6.45 -10.82 -11.41
CA GLY A 121 -6.72 -11.50 -12.67
C GLY A 121 -5.77 -12.68 -12.93
N ARG A 122 -6.00 -13.36 -14.06
CA ARG A 122 -5.15 -14.47 -14.53
C ARG A 122 -4.28 -14.08 -15.72
N VAL A 123 -4.71 -13.10 -16.48
CA VAL A 123 -4.00 -12.57 -17.66
C VAL A 123 -3.77 -11.08 -17.43
N ALA A 124 -2.54 -10.64 -17.62
CA ALA A 124 -2.17 -9.25 -17.42
C ALA A 124 -2.99 -8.31 -18.33
N TYR A 125 -3.40 -7.19 -17.78
CA TYR A 125 -4.18 -6.14 -18.44
C TYR A 125 -5.59 -6.53 -18.93
N GLN A 126 -6.04 -7.74 -18.73
CA GLN A 126 -7.39 -8.18 -19.07
C GLN A 126 -8.41 -7.55 -18.11
N GLU A 127 -8.15 -7.66 -16.80
CA GLU A 127 -9.02 -7.05 -15.79
C GLU A 127 -8.63 -5.57 -15.58
N LYS A 128 -9.62 -4.67 -15.70
CA LYS A 128 -9.42 -3.22 -15.59
C LYS A 128 -9.71 -2.66 -14.22
N THR A 129 -10.19 -3.50 -13.30
CA THR A 129 -10.54 -3.14 -11.93
C THR A 129 -9.63 -3.86 -10.93
N GLY A 130 -9.41 -3.25 -9.77
CA GLY A 130 -8.65 -3.85 -8.67
C GLY A 130 -9.51 -4.75 -7.80
N TRP A 131 -8.87 -5.77 -7.20
CA TRP A 131 -9.61 -6.69 -6.33
C TRP A 131 -10.11 -6.00 -5.04
N VAL A 132 -9.36 -5.00 -4.50
CA VAL A 132 -9.82 -4.21 -3.35
C VAL A 132 -11.01 -3.36 -3.75
N GLY A 133 -10.95 -2.67 -4.91
CA GLY A 133 -12.09 -1.89 -5.41
C GLY A 133 -13.35 -2.73 -5.56
N ARG A 134 -13.24 -3.95 -6.12
CA ARG A 134 -14.38 -4.86 -6.21
C ARG A 134 -14.88 -5.31 -4.84
N ALA A 135 -13.99 -5.63 -3.91
CA ALA A 135 -14.36 -5.98 -2.52
C ALA A 135 -15.08 -4.83 -1.81
N MET A 136 -14.59 -3.60 -1.97
CA MET A 136 -15.24 -2.40 -1.43
C MET A 136 -16.64 -2.19 -2.01
N LYS A 137 -16.82 -2.45 -3.31
CA LYS A 137 -18.15 -2.38 -3.96
C LYS A 137 -19.12 -3.38 -3.33
N LEU A 138 -18.68 -4.62 -3.11
CA LEU A 138 -19.49 -5.65 -2.47
C LEU A 138 -19.83 -5.31 -1.01
N ALA A 139 -18.95 -4.61 -0.32
CA ALA A 139 -19.13 -4.18 1.06
C ALA A 139 -19.86 -2.83 1.22
N ASN A 140 -20.36 -2.23 0.14
CA ASN A 140 -20.96 -0.89 0.13
C ASN A 140 -20.05 0.23 0.68
N LEU A 141 -18.75 0.12 0.48
CA LEU A 141 -17.74 1.10 0.90
C LEU A 141 -17.35 2.05 -0.24
N GLN A 142 -18.33 2.53 -1.01
CA GLN A 142 -18.06 3.46 -2.12
C GLN A 142 -17.65 4.84 -1.56
N GLY A 143 -16.53 5.38 -2.07
CA GLY A 143 -15.96 6.63 -1.58
C GLY A 143 -15.05 6.49 -0.35
N ASP A 144 -14.95 5.30 0.21
CA ASP A 144 -14.14 5.02 1.42
C ASP A 144 -12.69 4.60 1.11
N GLY A 145 -12.26 4.69 -0.14
CA GLY A 145 -10.88 4.39 -0.56
C GLY A 145 -9.99 5.63 -0.57
N LEU A 146 -8.80 5.52 -0.01
CA LEU A 146 -7.76 6.53 0.00
C LEU A 146 -6.46 5.96 -0.57
N ALA A 147 -6.01 6.46 -1.71
CA ALA A 147 -4.68 6.17 -2.24
C ALA A 147 -3.66 7.19 -1.72
N LEU A 148 -2.52 6.71 -1.24
CA LEU A 148 -1.39 7.54 -0.82
C LEU A 148 -0.34 7.64 -1.94
N SER A 149 -0.79 7.68 -3.19
CA SER A 149 0.05 7.70 -4.40
C SER A 149 -0.64 8.41 -5.57
N LEU A 150 0.14 8.74 -6.61
CA LEU A 150 -0.34 9.16 -7.92
C LEU A 150 0.38 8.35 -9.01
N PRO A 151 -0.34 7.87 -10.03
CA PRO A 151 -1.80 7.92 -10.21
C PRO A 151 -2.55 7.01 -9.24
N MET A 152 -3.89 7.05 -9.25
CA MET A 152 -4.72 6.10 -8.50
C MET A 152 -4.32 4.65 -8.84
N PRO A 153 -3.88 3.83 -7.87
CA PRO A 153 -3.46 2.45 -8.12
C PRO A 153 -4.62 1.61 -8.67
N LEU A 154 -4.28 0.65 -9.54
CA LEU A 154 -5.28 -0.27 -10.10
C LEU A 154 -6.04 -1.01 -8.99
N LEU A 155 -5.38 -1.31 -7.89
CA LEU A 155 -5.94 -1.99 -6.71
C LEU A 155 -7.27 -1.37 -6.24
N LEU A 156 -7.40 -0.04 -6.26
CA LEU A 156 -8.61 0.70 -5.85
C LEU A 156 -9.57 1.02 -6.99
N ARG A 157 -9.23 0.72 -8.24
CA ARG A 157 -10.12 1.02 -9.38
C ARG A 157 -11.33 0.09 -9.40
N GLY A 158 -12.41 0.57 -9.99
CA GLY A 158 -13.67 -0.19 -10.16
C GLY A 158 -14.82 0.30 -9.28
N ILE A 159 -14.59 1.30 -8.45
CA ILE A 159 -15.64 2.05 -7.74
C ILE A 159 -15.43 3.57 -7.95
N PRO A 160 -16.51 4.33 -8.06
CA PRO A 160 -16.42 5.78 -8.13
C PRO A 160 -16.03 6.40 -6.77
N LYS A 161 -15.56 7.65 -6.81
CA LYS A 161 -15.34 8.51 -5.64
C LYS A 161 -14.25 8.07 -4.65
N ASN A 162 -13.29 7.25 -5.06
CA ASN A 162 -12.07 7.08 -4.26
C ASN A 162 -11.26 8.36 -4.27
N ASN A 163 -10.68 8.67 -3.13
CA ASN A 163 -9.81 9.82 -2.95
C ASN A 163 -8.35 9.44 -3.08
N ASN A 164 -7.50 10.42 -3.37
CA ASN A 164 -6.08 10.29 -3.20
C ASN A 164 -5.52 11.45 -2.39
N TYR A 165 -4.46 11.17 -1.65
CA TYR A 165 -3.67 12.16 -0.96
C TYR A 165 -2.21 11.93 -1.34
N PHE A 166 -1.70 12.82 -2.17
CA PHE A 166 -0.29 12.81 -2.56
C PHE A 166 0.14 14.25 -2.78
N PRO A 167 0.91 14.83 -1.87
CA PRO A 167 1.35 16.22 -1.99
C PRO A 167 2.10 16.44 -3.31
N ALA A 168 1.66 17.40 -4.10
CA ALA A 168 2.25 17.74 -5.39
C ALA A 168 2.94 19.09 -5.32
N ASP A 169 4.14 19.18 -5.91
CA ASP A 169 4.79 20.46 -6.26
C ASP A 169 4.14 21.04 -7.52
N GLY A 170 2.82 21.09 -7.57
CA GLY A 170 2.16 21.79 -8.63
C GLY A 170 2.58 23.25 -8.55
N ARG A 171 3.35 23.73 -9.51
CA ARG A 171 3.40 25.18 -9.75
C ARG A 171 1.98 25.58 -10.09
N LEU A 172 1.31 26.19 -9.13
CA LEU A 172 -0.01 26.75 -9.39
C LEU A 172 0.13 27.71 -10.56
N PRO A 173 -0.83 27.76 -11.48
CA PRO A 173 -0.82 28.69 -12.57
C PRO A 173 -0.57 30.12 -12.06
N ARG A 174 0.10 30.94 -12.85
CA ARG A 174 0.29 32.34 -12.48
C ARG A 174 -1.06 33.00 -12.25
N LYS A 175 -1.06 34.03 -11.42
CA LYS A 175 -2.29 34.76 -11.07
C LYS A 175 -3.06 35.20 -12.34
N ASP A 176 -2.34 35.76 -13.30
CA ASP A 176 -2.93 36.21 -14.56
C ASP A 176 -3.62 35.07 -15.34
N THR A 177 -3.05 33.87 -15.33
CA THR A 177 -3.66 32.68 -15.95
C THR A 177 -4.91 32.24 -15.19
N LEU A 178 -4.89 32.30 -13.87
CA LEU A 178 -6.07 31.96 -13.04
C LEU A 178 -7.19 32.98 -13.23
N ASP A 179 -6.85 34.27 -13.30
CA ASP A 179 -7.82 35.35 -13.51
C ASP A 179 -8.44 35.26 -14.91
N LEU A 180 -7.62 34.91 -15.95
CA LEU A 180 -8.12 34.68 -17.31
C LEU A 180 -9.05 33.46 -17.36
N LEU A 181 -8.63 32.34 -16.80
CA LEU A 181 -9.49 31.15 -16.74
C LEU A 181 -10.80 31.44 -16.01
N ARG A 182 -10.73 32.19 -14.93
CA ARG A 182 -11.92 32.59 -14.16
C ARG A 182 -12.88 33.44 -14.97
N SER A 183 -12.37 34.38 -15.77
CA SER A 183 -13.22 35.22 -16.65
C SER A 183 -13.87 34.40 -17.76
N VAL A 184 -13.15 33.42 -18.33
CA VAL A 184 -13.67 32.54 -19.37
C VAL A 184 -14.74 31.57 -18.83
N TYR A 185 -14.55 31.02 -17.63
CA TYR A 185 -15.49 30.07 -17.04
C TYR A 185 -16.61 30.72 -16.23
N ALA A 186 -16.51 32.01 -15.88
CA ALA A 186 -17.58 32.72 -15.20
C ALA A 186 -18.86 32.84 -16.05
N GLU A 187 -18.73 32.75 -17.38
CA GLU A 187 -19.85 32.74 -18.33
C GLU A 187 -20.33 31.34 -18.68
N SER A 188 -19.63 30.30 -18.21
CA SER A 188 -20.04 28.90 -18.43
C SER A 188 -20.86 28.40 -17.23
N SER A 189 -21.84 27.51 -17.49
CA SER A 189 -22.68 26.90 -16.46
C SER A 189 -21.95 25.76 -15.68
N GLU A 190 -20.61 25.78 -15.63
CA GLU A 190 -19.82 24.73 -15.00
C GLU A 190 -19.33 25.15 -13.60
N ASP A 191 -20.24 25.08 -12.63
CA ASP A 191 -19.98 25.41 -11.21
C ASP A 191 -18.81 24.61 -10.62
N GLU A 192 -18.59 23.38 -11.06
CA GLU A 192 -17.49 22.52 -10.58
C GLU A 192 -16.10 23.09 -10.91
N LEU A 193 -15.93 23.74 -12.05
CA LEU A 193 -14.67 24.39 -12.45
C LEU A 193 -14.40 25.63 -11.61
N LEU A 194 -15.43 26.41 -11.33
CA LEU A 194 -15.32 27.59 -10.46
C LEU A 194 -14.98 27.20 -9.03
N GLU A 195 -15.58 26.15 -8.49
CA GLU A 195 -15.24 25.58 -7.18
C GLU A 195 -13.78 25.11 -7.14
N MET A 196 -13.33 24.39 -8.16
CA MET A 196 -11.94 23.94 -8.27
C MET A 196 -10.95 25.11 -8.30
N MET A 197 -11.25 26.19 -9.01
CA MET A 197 -10.42 27.39 -9.08
C MET A 197 -10.36 28.11 -7.74
N ASN A 198 -11.47 28.22 -7.02
CA ASN A 198 -11.53 28.77 -5.68
C ASN A 198 -10.71 27.92 -4.68
N TYR A 199 -10.78 26.60 -4.79
CA TYR A 199 -9.95 25.68 -4.01
C TYR A 199 -8.45 25.85 -4.30
N ILE A 200 -8.07 25.99 -5.57
CA ILE A 200 -6.67 26.24 -5.97
C ILE A 200 -6.17 27.55 -5.39
N LYS A 201 -6.97 28.61 -5.42
CA LYS A 201 -6.62 29.91 -4.82
C LYS A 201 -6.39 29.81 -3.32
N LYS A 202 -7.30 29.17 -2.60
CA LYS A 202 -7.19 28.94 -1.15
C LYS A 202 -5.91 28.17 -0.80
N ARG A 203 -5.58 27.12 -1.53
CA ARG A 203 -4.33 26.35 -1.32
C ARG A 203 -3.07 27.16 -1.58
N LYS A 204 -3.09 28.09 -2.53
CA LYS A 204 -1.96 28.99 -2.81
C LYS A 204 -1.68 29.89 -1.61
N ASP A 205 -2.71 30.43 -1.01
CA ASP A 205 -2.60 31.29 0.17
C ASP A 205 -2.06 30.49 1.38
N GLU A 206 -2.52 29.25 1.56
CA GLU A 206 -2.02 28.35 2.61
C GLU A 206 -0.56 27.91 2.40
N GLN A 207 -0.10 27.72 1.16
CA GLN A 207 1.30 27.37 0.86
C GLN A 207 2.28 28.54 1.09
N MET A 208 1.84 29.77 0.95
CA MET A 208 2.66 30.96 1.22
C MET A 208 2.92 31.19 2.71
N MET A 209 2.18 30.55 3.60
CA MET A 209 2.29 30.73 5.06
C MET A 209 3.34 29.81 5.75
N GLY A 210 4.18 29.14 4.99
CA GLY A 210 5.33 28.39 5.50
C GLY A 210 5.00 26.96 5.89
N GLY A 211 5.75 26.01 5.40
CA GLY A 211 5.53 24.60 5.70
C GLY A 211 6.68 23.69 5.27
N THR A 212 6.71 22.53 5.84
CA THR A 212 7.57 21.38 5.50
C THR A 212 7.64 21.20 3.98
N SER A 213 8.82 20.89 3.45
CA SER A 213 9.01 20.69 2.01
C SER A 213 8.04 19.63 1.48
N VAL A 214 7.63 19.76 0.21
CA VAL A 214 6.74 18.78 -0.42
C VAL A 214 7.41 17.41 -0.49
N ARG A 215 8.73 17.37 -0.65
CA ARG A 215 9.51 16.12 -0.62
C ARG A 215 9.32 15.41 0.71
N ASP A 216 9.43 16.11 1.83
CA ASP A 216 9.26 15.52 3.16
C ASP A 216 7.81 15.04 3.38
N LYS A 217 6.83 15.78 2.84
CA LYS A 217 5.41 15.38 2.90
C LYS A 217 5.12 14.09 2.12
N ARG A 218 5.93 13.75 1.12
CA ARG A 218 5.81 12.51 0.32
C ARG A 218 6.51 11.32 0.95
N GLU A 219 7.31 11.50 1.99
CA GLU A 219 7.89 10.35 2.69
C GLU A 219 6.80 9.44 3.26
N ASN A 220 6.95 8.15 3.10
CA ASN A 220 5.94 7.16 3.48
C ASN A 220 5.50 7.29 4.95
N LYS A 221 6.41 7.63 5.87
CA LYS A 221 6.07 7.88 7.28
C LYS A 221 5.10 9.07 7.46
N ASN A 222 5.23 10.13 6.65
CA ASN A 222 4.39 11.31 6.72
C ASN A 222 3.03 11.07 6.04
N LEU A 223 3.03 10.34 4.92
CA LEU A 223 1.81 9.86 4.28
C LEU A 223 1.03 8.94 5.22
N ALA A 224 1.72 8.03 5.94
CA ALA A 224 1.09 7.13 6.90
C ALA A 224 0.46 7.90 8.07
N ARG A 225 1.14 8.91 8.62
CA ARG A 225 0.58 9.76 9.67
C ARG A 225 -0.67 10.51 9.21
N GLN A 226 -0.65 11.02 7.98
CA GLN A 226 -1.80 11.70 7.40
C GLN A 226 -2.97 10.73 7.14
N ALA A 227 -2.69 9.55 6.59
CA ALA A 227 -3.71 8.52 6.41
C ALA A 227 -4.31 8.06 7.74
N ALA A 228 -3.46 7.89 8.77
CA ALA A 228 -3.89 7.59 10.12
C ALA A 228 -4.89 8.64 10.66
N THR A 229 -4.62 9.91 10.38
CA THR A 229 -5.53 11.02 10.76
C THR A 229 -6.86 10.93 10.03
N TYR A 230 -6.85 10.61 8.74
CA TYR A 230 -8.09 10.47 7.96
C TYR A 230 -8.90 9.23 8.37
N LEU A 231 -8.26 8.08 8.57
CA LEU A 231 -8.91 6.83 8.95
C LEU A 231 -9.59 6.91 10.33
N ARG A 232 -9.14 7.81 11.21
CA ARG A 232 -9.74 8.03 12.56
C ARG A 232 -11.03 8.81 12.52
N LYS A 233 -11.27 9.61 11.48
CA LYS A 233 -12.49 10.42 11.40
C LYS A 233 -13.72 9.56 11.28
N SER A 234 -14.83 9.99 11.88
CA SER A 234 -16.11 9.29 11.82
C SER A 234 -16.65 9.14 10.39
N ASP A 235 -16.40 10.13 9.55
CA ASP A 235 -16.73 10.23 8.13
C ASP A 235 -15.55 9.96 7.20
N GLY A 236 -14.39 9.57 7.75
CA GLY A 236 -13.17 9.31 6.99
C GLY A 236 -13.19 7.98 6.22
N PRO A 237 -12.21 7.78 5.32
CA PRO A 237 -12.09 6.56 4.53
C PRO A 237 -11.91 5.33 5.43
N ARG A 238 -12.24 4.17 4.85
CA ARG A 238 -12.12 2.85 5.51
C ARG A 238 -10.95 2.03 4.99
N VAL A 239 -10.50 2.34 3.79
CA VAL A 239 -9.43 1.62 3.11
C VAL A 239 -8.34 2.59 2.70
N ALA A 240 -7.10 2.33 3.08
CA ALA A 240 -5.94 3.11 2.62
C ALA A 240 -4.96 2.21 1.87
N VAL A 241 -4.40 2.70 0.76
CA VAL A 241 -3.43 1.97 -0.05
C VAL A 241 -2.15 2.77 -0.17
N PHE A 242 -1.04 2.15 0.20
CA PHE A 242 0.31 2.67 0.08
C PHE A 242 1.11 1.91 -0.98
N GLU A 243 2.11 2.56 -1.53
CA GLU A 243 3.11 1.95 -2.40
C GLU A 243 4.51 2.22 -1.85
N VAL A 244 5.27 1.17 -1.63
CA VAL A 244 6.70 1.25 -1.34
C VAL A 244 7.45 0.75 -2.56
N ASN A 245 8.18 1.65 -3.21
CA ASN A 245 8.93 1.38 -4.42
C ASN A 245 10.39 1.07 -4.09
N GLY A 246 11.15 0.56 -5.09
CA GLY A 246 12.60 0.39 -4.98
C GLY A 246 13.06 -1.02 -4.64
N PHE A 247 12.15 -1.99 -4.53
CA PHE A 247 12.52 -3.40 -4.31
C PHE A 247 13.13 -4.08 -5.55
N ASP A 248 13.07 -3.47 -6.71
CA ASP A 248 13.75 -3.93 -7.94
C ASP A 248 15.23 -3.56 -7.89
N THR A 249 15.96 -4.21 -7.02
CA THR A 249 17.36 -3.88 -6.69
C THR A 249 18.38 -4.50 -7.64
N HIS A 250 17.96 -5.42 -8.52
CA HIS A 250 18.83 -6.18 -9.43
C HIS A 250 20.08 -6.73 -8.70
N ALA A 251 21.27 -6.24 -9.04
CA ALA A 251 22.53 -6.70 -8.43
C ALA A 251 22.90 -5.98 -7.11
N ALA A 252 22.15 -4.94 -6.72
CA ALA A 252 22.53 -4.05 -5.62
C ALA A 252 21.61 -4.18 -4.38
N GLN A 253 21.08 -5.37 -4.11
CA GLN A 253 20.21 -5.63 -2.95
C GLN A 253 20.90 -5.28 -1.64
N GLY A 254 22.15 -5.73 -1.46
CA GLY A 254 22.92 -5.56 -0.23
C GLY A 254 22.46 -6.45 0.92
N GLY A 255 23.21 -6.40 2.02
CA GLY A 255 22.87 -7.07 3.28
C GLY A 255 21.99 -6.19 4.18
N VAL A 256 22.27 -6.24 5.50
CA VAL A 256 21.48 -5.60 6.56
C VAL A 256 21.31 -4.08 6.41
N ASP A 257 22.19 -3.39 5.73
CA ASP A 257 22.13 -1.95 5.45
C ASP A 257 22.02 -1.63 3.94
N GLY A 258 21.65 -2.62 3.13
CA GLY A 258 21.52 -2.50 1.68
C GLY A 258 20.31 -1.68 1.22
N THR A 259 20.20 -1.54 -0.10
CA THR A 259 19.08 -0.82 -0.74
C THR A 259 17.72 -1.47 -0.42
N HIS A 260 17.67 -2.80 -0.41
CA HIS A 260 16.45 -3.54 -0.06
C HIS A 260 16.01 -3.22 1.37
N THR A 261 16.96 -3.13 2.31
CA THR A 261 16.67 -2.79 3.71
C THR A 261 16.07 -1.40 3.86
N LYS A 262 16.49 -0.43 3.06
CA LYS A 262 15.89 0.92 3.08
C LYS A 262 14.40 0.86 2.73
N CYS A 263 14.03 0.05 1.73
CA CYS A 263 12.63 -0.15 1.37
C CYS A 263 11.84 -0.89 2.47
N LEU A 264 12.46 -1.87 3.16
CA LEU A 264 11.86 -2.54 4.32
C LEU A 264 11.62 -1.56 5.48
N VAL A 265 12.55 -0.63 5.72
CA VAL A 265 12.38 0.42 6.75
C VAL A 265 11.22 1.35 6.41
N GLU A 266 11.07 1.74 5.14
CA GLU A 266 9.93 2.55 4.70
C GLU A 266 8.59 1.83 4.93
N MET A 267 8.52 0.53 4.62
CA MET A 267 7.35 -0.30 4.92
C MET A 267 7.08 -0.35 6.43
N ASP A 268 8.11 -0.58 7.24
CA ASP A 268 7.99 -0.68 8.69
C ASP A 268 7.58 0.66 9.33
N ASP A 269 8.02 1.78 8.78
CA ASP A 269 7.58 3.12 9.20
C ASP A 269 6.10 3.37 8.92
N ILE A 270 5.55 2.82 7.84
CA ILE A 270 4.09 2.81 7.63
C ILE A 270 3.42 2.00 8.75
N ILE A 271 3.87 0.77 8.99
CA ILE A 271 3.31 -0.13 10.00
C ILE A 271 3.29 0.54 11.38
N LYS A 272 4.38 1.15 11.82
CA LYS A 272 4.51 1.85 13.10
C LYS A 272 3.42 2.90 13.33
N ASN A 273 2.98 3.59 12.28
CA ASN A 273 1.93 4.59 12.39
C ASN A 273 0.54 3.98 12.65
N PHE A 274 0.37 2.67 12.44
CA PHE A 274 -0.89 1.97 12.60
C PHE A 274 -0.95 0.99 13.78
N ILE A 275 0.17 0.68 14.44
CA ILE A 275 0.23 -0.21 15.61
C ILE A 275 -0.56 0.35 16.80
N HIS A 276 -0.69 1.66 16.92
CA HIS A 276 -1.34 2.34 18.04
C HIS A 276 -2.82 2.70 17.75
N PHE A 277 -3.45 2.04 16.78
CA PHE A 277 -4.85 2.29 16.38
C PHE A 277 -5.89 1.49 17.19
N ASN A 278 -5.48 0.84 18.27
CA ASN A 278 -6.38 0.07 19.14
C ASN A 278 -6.93 0.92 20.30
#